data_9e7cf3eb1bc68333bb0e6b08667539d7
#
_entry.id   9e7cf3eb1bc68333bb0e6b08667539d7
#
_cell.length_a   1.000
_cell.length_b   1.000
_cell.length_c   1.000
_cell.angle_alpha   90.00
_cell.angle_beta   90.00
_cell.angle_gamma   90.00
#
_symmetry.space_group_name_H-M   'P 1'
#
loop_
_entity.id
_entity.type
_entity.pdbx_description
1 polymer ?
#
loop_
_entity_poly.entity_id
_entity_poly.type
_entity_poly.pdbx_seq_one_letter_code
_entity_poly.pdbx_strand_id
1 'polypeptide(L)'
;MSVTARNANEQLVLDFFEVLSSDDLEKLRGFYHEHSVWEPKVKGIAGAGKHVGMDIIDKFLAPVRGMFEPGDPKVHVQNMFSNGPWVCVESYSTGTTLEGLTYENDYCWVFEVSNGKIDAMREYMDSHYTAKLFGMD
;
A
#
# COMPACT_ATOMS: atom_id res chain seq x y z
N MET A 1 -2.21 -18.03 9.46
CA MET A 1 -1.02 -17.81 10.30
C MET A 1 -0.51 -16.40 10.12
N SER A 2 -0.27 -15.71 11.21
CA SER A 2 0.19 -14.32 11.18
C SER A 2 1.69 -14.25 10.92
N VAL A 3 2.10 -13.22 10.19
CA VAL A 3 3.51 -12.88 10.01
C VAL A 3 3.96 -12.05 11.22
N THR A 4 5.12 -12.39 11.75
CA THR A 4 5.70 -11.71 12.90
C THR A 4 6.96 -10.97 12.47
N ALA A 5 7.13 -9.72 12.92
CA ALA A 5 8.31 -8.93 12.64
C ALA A 5 9.53 -9.47 13.41
N ARG A 6 10.69 -9.49 12.74
CA ARG A 6 11.96 -9.94 13.31
C ARG A 6 12.90 -8.80 13.67
N ASN A 7 12.52 -7.56 13.29
CA ASN A 7 13.31 -6.35 13.58
C ASN A 7 12.41 -5.13 13.52
N ALA A 8 12.96 -3.97 13.88
CA ALA A 8 12.20 -2.72 13.96
C ALA A 8 11.66 -2.27 12.59
N ASN A 9 12.42 -2.48 11.51
CA ASN A 9 11.98 -2.09 10.17
C ASN A 9 10.80 -2.94 9.71
N GLU A 10 10.82 -4.25 9.98
CA GLU A 10 9.69 -5.12 9.67
C GLU A 10 8.45 -4.74 10.50
N GLN A 11 8.66 -4.39 11.78
CA GLN A 11 7.54 -3.95 12.63
C GLN A 11 6.91 -2.66 12.10
N LEU A 12 7.73 -1.71 11.66
CA LEU A 12 7.24 -0.47 11.05
C LEU A 12 6.31 -0.76 9.86
N VAL A 13 6.72 -1.70 9.01
CA VAL A 13 5.94 -2.06 7.82
C VAL A 13 4.63 -2.75 8.21
N LEU A 14 4.64 -3.64 9.19
CA LEU A 14 3.40 -4.26 9.68
C LEU A 14 2.47 -3.22 10.29
N ASP A 15 2.98 -2.30 11.09
CA ASP A 15 2.20 -1.20 11.66
C ASP A 15 1.59 -0.33 10.56
N PHE A 16 2.37 -0.05 9.52
CA PHE A 16 1.90 0.69 8.37
C PHE A 16 0.68 0.03 7.72
N PHE A 17 0.77 -1.27 7.43
CA PHE A 17 -0.35 -1.98 6.80
C PHE A 17 -1.59 -2.05 7.69
N GLU A 18 -1.41 -2.13 9.00
CA GLU A 18 -2.52 -2.12 9.94
C GLU A 18 -3.25 -0.77 9.88
N VAL A 19 -2.50 0.35 9.89
CA VAL A 19 -3.09 1.69 9.80
C VAL A 19 -3.72 1.91 8.43
N LEU A 20 -3.08 1.49 7.36
CA LEU A 20 -3.62 1.58 6.00
C LEU A 20 -4.97 0.86 5.91
N SER A 21 -5.05 -0.36 6.44
CA SER A 21 -6.27 -1.18 6.42
C SER A 21 -7.39 -0.61 7.30
N SER A 22 -7.05 0.24 8.26
CA SER A 22 -8.04 0.93 9.11
C SER A 22 -8.63 2.18 8.48
N ASP A 23 -8.07 2.62 7.34
CA ASP A 23 -8.47 3.83 6.63
C ASP A 23 -8.21 5.13 7.40
N ASP A 24 -7.35 5.09 8.42
CA ASP A 24 -6.94 6.28 9.17
C ASP A 24 -5.82 7.01 8.42
N LEU A 25 -6.21 7.79 7.40
CA LEU A 25 -5.26 8.49 6.54
C LEU A 25 -4.44 9.54 7.29
N GLU A 26 -5.01 10.15 8.32
CA GLU A 26 -4.28 11.13 9.13
C GLU A 26 -3.14 10.45 9.92
N LYS A 27 -3.40 9.26 10.44
CA LYS A 27 -2.36 8.51 11.16
C LYS A 27 -1.25 8.04 10.23
N LEU A 28 -1.56 7.79 8.95
CA LEU A 28 -0.55 7.43 7.95
C LEU A 28 0.48 8.53 7.75
N ARG A 29 0.15 9.80 7.95
CA ARG A 29 1.10 10.92 7.79
C ARG A 29 2.34 10.71 8.65
N GLY A 30 2.21 10.06 9.80
CA GLY A 30 3.33 9.80 10.70
C GLY A 30 4.37 8.81 10.17
N PHE A 31 4.04 8.05 9.13
CA PHE A 31 4.98 7.11 8.50
C PHE A 31 5.85 7.75 7.42
N TYR A 32 5.55 8.98 7.01
CA TYR A 32 6.19 9.63 5.87
C TYR A 32 6.89 10.93 6.28
N HIS A 33 7.84 11.36 5.46
CA HIS A 33 8.42 12.70 5.48
C HIS A 33 8.20 13.36 4.11
N GLU A 34 8.64 14.61 3.98
CA GLU A 34 8.34 15.40 2.77
C GLU A 34 8.92 14.83 1.47
N HIS A 35 9.95 13.97 1.58
CA HIS A 35 10.60 13.35 0.41
C HIS A 35 10.22 11.88 0.21
N SER A 36 9.33 11.34 1.04
CA SER A 36 8.87 9.96 0.90
C SER A 36 8.17 9.75 -0.43
N VAL A 37 8.35 8.56 -1.02
CA VAL A 37 7.78 8.23 -2.32
C VAL A 37 6.97 6.94 -2.24
N TRP A 38 5.77 6.94 -2.78
CA TRP A 38 5.00 5.73 -3.08
C TRP A 38 4.86 5.62 -4.59
N GLU A 39 5.36 4.54 -5.16
CA GLU A 39 5.31 4.31 -6.59
C GLU A 39 4.60 3.00 -6.92
N PRO A 40 3.34 3.03 -7.37
CA PRO A 40 2.73 1.86 -7.99
C PRO A 40 3.47 1.55 -9.29
N LYS A 41 4.00 0.33 -9.43
CA LYS A 41 4.78 -0.07 -10.60
C LYS A 41 3.86 -0.59 -11.70
N VAL A 42 2.91 0.24 -12.09
CA VAL A 42 1.92 -0.02 -13.13
C VAL A 42 2.07 1.03 -14.24
N LYS A 43 1.53 0.72 -15.40
CA LYS A 43 1.56 1.64 -16.55
C LYS A 43 0.17 1.69 -17.17
N GLY A 44 -0.24 2.89 -17.57
CA GLY A 44 -1.47 3.08 -18.33
C GLY A 44 -2.76 2.98 -17.53
N ILE A 45 -2.69 2.98 -16.22
CA ILE A 45 -3.87 3.01 -15.35
C ILE A 45 -3.74 4.10 -14.30
N ALA A 46 -4.85 4.45 -13.68
CA ALA A 46 -4.88 5.48 -12.64
C ALA A 46 -3.95 5.12 -11.48
N GLY A 47 -3.30 6.11 -10.91
CA GLY A 47 -2.38 5.93 -9.79
C GLY A 47 -0.93 5.67 -10.20
N ALA A 48 -0.65 5.43 -11.48
CA ALA A 48 0.71 5.19 -11.97
C ALA A 48 1.64 6.38 -11.67
N GLY A 49 2.93 6.08 -11.48
CA GLY A 49 3.94 7.10 -11.26
C GLY A 49 4.27 7.31 -9.80
N LYS A 50 5.15 8.29 -9.54
CA LYS A 50 5.64 8.58 -8.20
C LYS A 50 4.76 9.61 -7.50
N HIS A 51 4.32 9.27 -6.29
CA HIS A 51 3.59 10.19 -5.41
C HIS A 51 4.53 10.55 -4.25
N VAL A 52 4.68 11.84 -3.95
CA VAL A 52 5.73 12.34 -3.07
C VAL A 52 5.16 13.09 -1.87
N GLY A 53 5.71 12.79 -0.68
CA GLY A 53 5.37 13.49 0.54
C GLY A 53 3.90 13.35 0.91
N MET A 54 3.30 14.43 1.37
CA MET A 54 1.88 14.39 1.78
C MET A 54 0.92 14.22 0.61
N ASP A 55 1.37 14.42 -0.65
CA ASP A 55 0.57 14.10 -1.83
C ASP A 55 0.29 12.59 -1.93
N ILE A 56 1.12 11.75 -1.31
CA ILE A 56 0.81 10.32 -1.19
C ILE A 56 -0.58 10.12 -0.61
N ILE A 57 -0.90 10.88 0.43
CA ILE A 57 -2.20 10.75 1.12
C ILE A 57 -3.27 11.56 0.40
N ASP A 58 -2.99 12.85 0.15
CA ASP A 58 -4.02 13.78 -0.30
C ASP A 58 -4.42 13.57 -1.76
N LYS A 59 -3.45 13.21 -2.63
CA LYS A 59 -3.69 13.13 -4.08
C LYS A 59 -3.71 11.71 -4.62
N PHE A 60 -3.22 10.72 -3.86
CA PHE A 60 -3.18 9.33 -4.30
C PHE A 60 -4.07 8.44 -3.45
N LEU A 61 -3.78 8.28 -2.16
CA LEU A 61 -4.52 7.34 -1.32
C LEU A 61 -5.97 7.75 -1.09
N ALA A 62 -6.24 9.01 -0.80
CA ALA A 62 -7.59 9.44 -0.55
C ALA A 62 -8.52 9.16 -1.75
N PRO A 63 -8.15 9.51 -3.00
CA PRO A 63 -8.98 9.14 -4.15
C PRO A 63 -9.09 7.63 -4.37
N VAL A 64 -7.99 6.88 -4.22
CA VAL A 64 -8.00 5.43 -4.47
C VAL A 64 -8.86 4.71 -3.45
N ARG A 65 -8.67 5.00 -2.17
CA ARG A 65 -9.47 4.36 -1.13
C ARG A 65 -10.92 4.83 -1.16
N GLY A 66 -11.17 6.01 -1.71
CA GLY A 66 -12.53 6.51 -1.94
C GLY A 66 -13.31 5.74 -3.01
N MET A 67 -12.65 4.85 -3.75
CA MET A 67 -13.32 3.95 -4.72
C MET A 67 -13.89 2.70 -4.05
N PHE A 68 -13.64 2.51 -2.77
CA PHE A 68 -14.04 1.33 -2.00
C PHE A 68 -14.99 1.70 -0.87
N GLU A 69 -15.67 0.70 -0.32
CA GLU A 69 -16.42 0.89 0.91
C GLU A 69 -15.46 1.30 2.03
N PRO A 70 -15.93 2.10 3.01
CA PRO A 70 -15.07 2.56 4.11
C PRO A 70 -14.35 1.40 4.80
N GLY A 71 -13.03 1.53 4.98
CA GLY A 71 -12.19 0.50 5.56
C GLY A 71 -11.64 -0.51 4.57
N ASP A 72 -11.97 -0.39 3.30
CA ASP A 72 -11.48 -1.31 2.26
C ASP A 72 -10.54 -0.58 1.30
N PRO A 73 -9.64 -1.31 0.61
CA PRO A 73 -9.34 -2.72 0.80
C PRO A 73 -8.45 -2.96 2.03
N LYS A 74 -8.55 -4.17 2.59
CA LYS A 74 -7.69 -4.60 3.69
C LYS A 74 -6.51 -5.38 3.16
N VAL A 75 -5.33 -5.15 3.74
CA VAL A 75 -4.09 -5.83 3.34
C VAL A 75 -3.83 -7.01 4.28
N HIS A 76 -3.62 -8.19 3.69
CA HIS A 76 -3.30 -9.41 4.42
C HIS A 76 -1.88 -9.83 4.08
N VAL A 77 -0.95 -9.62 5.02
CA VAL A 77 0.46 -9.95 4.82
C VAL A 77 0.64 -11.46 4.91
N GLN A 78 1.26 -12.05 3.87
CA GLN A 78 1.48 -13.49 3.79
C GLN A 78 2.93 -13.87 4.05
N ASN A 79 3.87 -13.03 3.62
CA ASN A 79 5.29 -13.28 3.76
C ASN A 79 6.04 -11.94 3.86
N MET A 80 7.12 -11.92 4.65
CA MET A 80 7.93 -10.72 4.82
C MET A 80 9.37 -11.13 5.09
N PHE A 81 10.30 -10.44 4.46
CA PHE A 81 11.71 -10.58 4.72
C PHE A 81 12.41 -9.26 4.50
N SER A 82 13.60 -9.10 5.08
CA SER A 82 14.29 -7.81 5.06
C SER A 82 15.79 -7.99 5.05
N ASN A 83 16.47 -6.92 4.61
CA ASN A 83 17.92 -6.81 4.63
C ASN A 83 18.28 -5.33 4.82
N GLY A 84 18.76 -4.97 6.02
CA GLY A 84 19.04 -3.57 6.35
C GLY A 84 17.82 -2.69 6.19
N PRO A 85 17.90 -1.60 5.40
CA PRO A 85 16.77 -0.69 5.22
C PRO A 85 15.67 -1.23 4.30
N TRP A 86 15.90 -2.37 3.64
CA TRP A 86 14.98 -2.93 2.66
C TRP A 86 14.04 -3.94 3.32
N VAL A 87 12.73 -3.78 3.09
CA VAL A 87 11.71 -4.74 3.54
C VAL A 87 10.86 -5.13 2.34
N CYS A 88 10.73 -6.43 2.12
CA CYS A 88 9.90 -6.98 1.06
C CYS A 88 8.70 -7.71 1.65
N VAL A 89 7.52 -7.48 1.09
CA VAL A 89 6.27 -8.08 1.59
C VAL A 89 5.49 -8.67 0.43
N GLU A 90 5.04 -9.90 0.60
CA GLU A 90 4.01 -10.48 -0.25
C GLU A 90 2.68 -10.46 0.50
N SER A 91 1.64 -9.98 -0.15
CA SER A 91 0.32 -9.83 0.46
C SER A 91 -0.79 -10.04 -0.58
N TYR A 92 -2.01 -10.18 -0.08
CA TYR A 92 -3.19 -10.01 -0.90
C TYR A 92 -4.11 -9.00 -0.23
N SER A 93 -4.93 -8.33 -1.04
CA SER A 93 -5.89 -7.36 -0.53
C SER A 93 -7.30 -7.80 -0.86
N THR A 94 -8.22 -7.53 0.07
CA THR A 94 -9.64 -7.85 -0.10
C THR A 94 -10.49 -6.65 0.23
N GLY A 95 -11.58 -6.48 -0.51
CA GLY A 95 -12.50 -5.40 -0.24
C GLY A 95 -13.70 -5.42 -1.17
N THR A 96 -14.57 -4.43 -0.97
CA THR A 96 -15.75 -4.22 -1.79
C THR A 96 -15.69 -2.81 -2.34
N THR A 97 -15.88 -2.64 -3.65
CA THR A 97 -15.94 -1.32 -4.27
C THR A 97 -17.27 -0.64 -3.96
N LEU A 98 -17.34 0.68 -4.19
CA LEU A 98 -18.58 1.42 -4.03
C LEU A 98 -19.71 0.91 -4.93
N GLU A 99 -19.36 0.29 -6.06
CA GLU A 99 -20.33 -0.32 -6.98
C GLU A 99 -20.75 -1.73 -6.56
N GLY A 100 -20.23 -2.24 -5.44
CA GLY A 100 -20.57 -3.56 -4.94
C GLY A 100 -19.76 -4.70 -5.54
N LEU A 101 -18.68 -4.40 -6.26
CA LEU A 101 -17.81 -5.43 -6.85
C LEU A 101 -16.82 -5.94 -5.80
N THR A 102 -16.52 -7.23 -5.86
CA THR A 102 -15.51 -7.84 -5.00
C THR A 102 -14.12 -7.58 -5.57
N TYR A 103 -13.24 -7.03 -4.74
CA TYR A 103 -11.83 -6.85 -5.05
C TYR A 103 -10.99 -7.86 -4.28
N GLU A 104 -10.18 -8.60 -4.99
CA GLU A 104 -9.20 -9.51 -4.40
C GLU A 104 -7.99 -9.55 -5.31
N ASN A 105 -6.86 -9.02 -4.85
CA ASN A 105 -5.68 -8.85 -5.69
C ASN A 105 -4.41 -9.20 -4.95
N ASP A 106 -3.41 -9.68 -5.69
CA ASP A 106 -2.12 -10.08 -5.15
C ASP A 106 -1.11 -8.97 -5.32
N TYR A 107 -0.23 -8.81 -4.32
CA TYR A 107 0.75 -7.73 -4.26
C TYR A 107 2.11 -8.22 -3.83
N CYS A 108 3.14 -7.54 -4.33
CA CYS A 108 4.48 -7.57 -3.77
C CYS A 108 4.93 -6.12 -3.54
N TRP A 109 5.47 -5.86 -2.36
CA TRP A 109 5.88 -4.53 -1.95
C TRP A 109 7.35 -4.51 -1.62
N VAL A 110 8.05 -3.45 -2.04
CA VAL A 110 9.44 -3.22 -1.65
C VAL A 110 9.50 -1.88 -0.94
N PHE A 111 9.89 -1.90 0.33
CA PHE A 111 10.03 -0.71 1.15
C PHE A 111 11.50 -0.39 1.38
N GLU A 112 11.81 0.90 1.40
CA GLU A 112 13.06 1.42 1.91
C GLU A 112 12.74 2.27 3.12
N VAL A 113 13.26 1.90 4.29
CA VAL A 113 12.90 2.54 5.57
C VAL A 113 14.14 3.00 6.31
N SER A 114 14.05 4.13 6.99
CA SER A 114 15.10 4.65 7.84
C SER A 114 14.50 5.56 8.92
N ASN A 115 15.14 5.56 10.09
CA ASN A 115 14.76 6.47 11.20
C ASN A 115 13.27 6.43 11.55
N GLY A 116 12.66 5.24 11.49
CA GLY A 116 11.25 5.06 11.83
C GLY A 116 10.28 5.62 10.80
N LYS A 117 10.72 5.87 9.57
CA LYS A 117 9.90 6.40 8.47
C LYS A 117 10.09 5.58 7.21
N ILE A 118 9.10 5.65 6.32
CA ILE A 118 9.18 5.06 4.99
C ILE A 118 9.79 6.11 4.06
N ASP A 119 10.97 5.81 3.50
CA ASP A 119 11.61 6.68 2.53
C ASP A 119 11.04 6.46 1.12
N ALA A 120 10.82 5.20 0.78
CA ALA A 120 10.25 4.86 -0.51
C ALA A 120 9.51 3.53 -0.41
N MET A 121 8.47 3.38 -1.19
CA MET A 121 7.78 2.11 -1.34
C MET A 121 7.36 1.91 -2.78
N ARG A 122 7.55 0.70 -3.27
CA ARG A 122 7.14 0.28 -4.59
C ARG A 122 6.09 -0.80 -4.46
N GLU A 123 5.00 -0.60 -5.17
CA GLU A 123 3.84 -1.48 -5.14
C GLU A 123 3.73 -2.21 -6.48
N TYR A 124 3.86 -3.53 -6.43
CA TYR A 124 3.65 -4.40 -7.60
C TYR A 124 2.36 -5.17 -7.37
N MET A 125 1.52 -5.23 -8.38
CA MET A 125 0.23 -5.91 -8.28
C MET A 125 -0.15 -6.53 -9.61
N ASP A 126 -1.20 -7.33 -9.63
CA ASP A 126 -1.83 -7.75 -10.88
C ASP A 126 -2.60 -6.56 -11.46
N SER A 127 -1.92 -5.78 -12.31
CA SER A 127 -2.49 -4.58 -12.91
C SER A 127 -3.56 -4.88 -13.94
N HIS A 128 -3.50 -6.05 -14.59
CA HIS A 128 -4.54 -6.47 -15.52
C HIS A 128 -5.87 -6.65 -14.79
N TYR A 129 -5.84 -7.32 -13.64
CA TYR A 129 -7.02 -7.49 -12.80
C TYR A 129 -7.62 -6.15 -12.39
N THR A 130 -6.76 -5.22 -11.92
CA THR A 130 -7.19 -3.88 -11.50
C THR A 130 -7.83 -3.11 -12.66
N ALA A 131 -7.17 -3.10 -13.81
CA ALA A 131 -7.67 -2.39 -14.99
C ALA A 131 -9.03 -2.93 -15.43
N LYS A 132 -9.19 -4.25 -15.45
CA LYS A 132 -10.46 -4.89 -15.82
C LYS A 132 -11.58 -4.54 -14.84
N LEU A 133 -11.32 -4.66 -13.56
CA LEU A 133 -12.33 -4.44 -12.52
C LEU A 133 -12.86 -3.01 -12.53
N PHE A 134 -11.97 -2.04 -12.71
CA PHE A 134 -12.33 -0.62 -12.66
C PHE A 134 -12.59 0.00 -14.02
N GLY A 135 -12.58 -0.79 -15.09
CA GLY A 135 -12.86 -0.28 -16.44
C GLY A 135 -11.78 0.67 -16.97
N MET A 136 -10.53 0.44 -16.61
CA MET A 136 -9.38 1.26 -17.03
C MET A 136 -8.64 0.69 -18.24
N ASP A 137 -9.08 -0.43 -18.78
CA ASP A 137 -8.44 -1.13 -19.89
C ASP A 137 -8.88 -0.63 -21.27
#